data_72ee66b66ad8b64e45b321df0cce2991
#
_entry.id   72ee66b66ad8b64e45b321df0cce2991
#
_cell.length_a   1.000
_cell.length_b   1.000
_cell.length_c   1.000
_cell.angle_alpha   90.00
_cell.angle_beta   90.00
_cell.angle_gamma   90.00
#
_symmetry.space_group_name_H-M   'P 1'
#
loop_
_entity.id
_entity.type
_entity.pdbx_description
1 polymer ?
#
loop_
_entity_poly.entity_id
_entity_poly.type
_entity_poly.pdbx_seq_one_letter_code
_entity_poly.pdbx_strand_id
1 'polypeptide(L)'
;GLYQPEEGEIHKDGKKVESWTSKDKPHMVEKLPVGEYTLREEQAPDGYLIAEDVKFTVKDTGKVQKVKMKDAHPYGKLVIKKTDSTSKAALSGAEFELREKESGKVVEKLVTDKTGTATSGKTYKNGKVEKTVEYILVETKAPNGYELSSKKEEIRFEYKDGKTKVIEIVKEIKNTKSPSGSTPTGNSPKTGDSTNIWLPILLAVLSACGIGGVIWYKKKKGN
;
A
#
# COMPACT_ATOMS: atom_id res chain seq x y z
N GLY A 1 -9.84 -20.10 -4.34
CA GLY A 1 -8.64 -20.31 -5.16
C GLY A 1 -7.98 -21.62 -4.81
N LEU A 2 -7.46 -22.30 -5.80
CA LEU A 2 -6.67 -23.51 -5.59
C LEU A 2 -5.38 -23.11 -4.86
N TYR A 3 -5.13 -23.74 -3.73
CA TYR A 3 -3.86 -23.61 -3.01
C TYR A 3 -2.75 -24.14 -3.91
N GLN A 4 -1.75 -23.32 -4.21
CA GLN A 4 -0.54 -23.77 -4.89
C GLN A 4 0.49 -24.13 -3.82
N PRO A 5 0.95 -25.37 -3.78
CA PRO A 5 2.00 -25.76 -2.86
C PRO A 5 3.34 -25.16 -3.30
N GLU A 6 4.20 -24.86 -2.36
CA GLU A 6 5.59 -24.49 -2.60
C GLU A 6 6.39 -25.70 -3.06
N GLU A 7 7.17 -25.57 -4.13
CA GLU A 7 8.06 -26.61 -4.63
C GLU A 7 9.52 -26.17 -4.51
N GLY A 8 10.31 -26.97 -3.77
CA GLY A 8 11.72 -26.75 -3.55
C GLY A 8 12.60 -27.78 -4.24
N GLU A 9 13.78 -27.37 -4.66
CA GLU A 9 14.80 -28.23 -5.27
C GLU A 9 16.19 -27.94 -4.72
N ILE A 10 17.02 -28.96 -4.64
CA ILE A 10 18.48 -28.86 -4.40
C ILE A 10 19.25 -29.21 -5.66
N HIS A 11 20.18 -28.35 -6.00
CA HIS A 11 21.07 -28.51 -7.14
C HIS A 11 22.52 -28.57 -6.70
N LYS A 12 23.33 -29.41 -7.39
CA LYS A 12 24.79 -29.47 -7.31
C LYS A 12 25.35 -29.40 -8.72
N ASP A 13 26.30 -28.49 -8.97
CA ASP A 13 26.94 -28.32 -10.28
C ASP A 13 25.92 -28.17 -11.42
N GLY A 14 24.83 -27.40 -11.15
CA GLY A 14 23.72 -27.16 -12.09
C GLY A 14 22.78 -28.35 -12.32
N LYS A 15 23.00 -29.48 -11.65
CA LYS A 15 22.15 -30.68 -11.76
C LYS A 15 21.23 -30.79 -10.55
N LYS A 16 19.97 -31.11 -10.79
CA LYS A 16 19.00 -31.37 -9.72
C LYS A 16 19.39 -32.65 -8.98
N VAL A 17 19.47 -32.54 -7.66
CA VAL A 17 19.79 -33.65 -6.74
C VAL A 17 18.51 -34.20 -6.13
N GLU A 18 17.63 -33.33 -5.66
CA GLU A 18 16.37 -33.70 -5.02
C GLU A 18 15.34 -32.59 -5.23
N SER A 19 14.08 -32.96 -5.24
CA SER A 19 12.94 -32.02 -5.23
C SER A 19 11.85 -32.52 -4.29
N TRP A 20 11.08 -31.57 -3.72
CA TRP A 20 9.99 -31.87 -2.81
C TRP A 20 8.92 -30.78 -2.86
N THR A 21 7.73 -31.13 -2.38
CA THR A 21 6.67 -30.18 -2.08
C THR A 21 6.74 -29.82 -0.59
N SER A 22 6.87 -28.54 -0.28
CA SER A 22 6.94 -28.05 1.10
C SER A 22 5.60 -28.25 1.84
N LYS A 23 5.73 -28.54 3.15
CA LYS A 23 4.61 -28.73 4.09
C LYS A 23 4.88 -27.93 5.35
N ASP A 24 4.05 -28.10 6.38
CA ASP A 24 4.15 -27.41 7.67
C ASP A 24 5.46 -27.66 8.44
N LYS A 25 6.25 -28.65 8.04
CA LYS A 25 7.52 -29.03 8.68
C LYS A 25 8.68 -28.84 7.70
N PRO A 26 9.87 -28.49 8.22
CA PRO A 26 11.07 -28.44 7.40
C PRO A 26 11.29 -29.76 6.67
N HIS A 27 11.65 -29.69 5.38
CA HIS A 27 12.10 -30.86 4.62
C HIS A 27 13.52 -31.25 5.05
N MET A 28 13.77 -32.53 5.21
CA MET A 28 15.09 -33.08 5.57
C MET A 28 15.64 -33.88 4.39
N VAL A 29 16.78 -33.45 3.91
CA VAL A 29 17.55 -34.15 2.90
C VAL A 29 18.67 -34.90 3.61
N GLU A 30 18.74 -36.22 3.40
CA GLU A 30 19.72 -37.08 4.03
C GLU A 30 20.84 -37.42 3.06
N LYS A 31 22.04 -37.72 3.61
CA LYS A 31 23.19 -38.25 2.86
C LYS A 31 23.70 -37.36 1.72
N LEU A 32 23.57 -36.05 1.84
CA LEU A 32 24.21 -35.14 0.89
C LEU A 32 25.74 -35.20 1.07
N PRO A 33 26.50 -35.50 0.00
CA PRO A 33 27.95 -35.41 0.05
C PRO A 33 28.44 -34.00 0.39
N VAL A 34 29.63 -33.89 1.01
CA VAL A 34 30.26 -32.58 1.24
C VAL A 34 30.42 -31.82 -0.07
N GLY A 35 30.17 -30.52 -0.03
CA GLY A 35 30.25 -29.67 -1.23
C GLY A 35 29.29 -28.48 -1.23
N GLU A 36 29.32 -27.73 -2.31
CA GLU A 36 28.47 -26.59 -2.53
C GLU A 36 27.17 -26.98 -3.24
N TYR A 37 26.08 -26.40 -2.78
CA TYR A 37 24.73 -26.65 -3.28
C TYR A 37 23.97 -25.34 -3.45
N THR A 38 22.92 -25.41 -4.26
CA THR A 38 21.96 -24.34 -4.42
C THR A 38 20.57 -24.86 -4.04
N LEU A 39 19.92 -24.20 -3.07
CA LEU A 39 18.51 -24.38 -2.79
C LEU A 39 17.74 -23.43 -3.71
N ARG A 40 16.77 -23.94 -4.44
CA ARG A 40 15.93 -23.23 -5.39
C ARG A 40 14.46 -23.47 -5.07
N GLU A 41 13.67 -22.45 -5.21
CA GLU A 41 12.22 -22.54 -5.22
C GLU A 41 11.74 -22.51 -6.67
N GLU A 42 11.03 -23.54 -7.10
CA GLU A 42 10.44 -23.60 -8.45
C GLU A 42 9.02 -23.01 -8.48
N GLN A 43 8.32 -23.09 -7.35
CA GLN A 43 6.96 -22.59 -7.20
C GLN A 43 6.76 -22.03 -5.79
N ALA A 44 6.37 -20.76 -5.72
CA ALA A 44 6.00 -20.10 -4.47
C ALA A 44 4.51 -20.33 -4.13
N PRO A 45 4.14 -20.25 -2.87
CA PRO A 45 2.74 -20.22 -2.47
C PRO A 45 1.98 -19.03 -3.06
N ASP A 46 0.67 -19.14 -3.17
CA ASP A 46 -0.20 -18.07 -3.66
C ASP A 46 0.00 -16.77 -2.87
N GLY A 47 0.18 -15.66 -3.57
CA GLY A 47 0.44 -14.35 -2.98
C GLY A 47 1.91 -14.06 -2.71
N TYR A 48 2.82 -14.99 -2.99
CA TYR A 48 4.25 -14.82 -2.78
C TYR A 48 5.03 -14.80 -4.10
N LEU A 49 6.21 -14.20 -4.06
CA LEU A 49 7.18 -14.25 -5.14
C LEU A 49 8.08 -15.46 -4.94
N ILE A 50 8.48 -16.10 -6.02
CA ILE A 50 9.51 -17.12 -6.01
C ILE A 50 10.77 -16.53 -5.38
N ALA A 51 11.30 -17.20 -4.36
CA ALA A 51 12.49 -16.77 -3.65
C ALA A 51 13.74 -16.83 -4.55
N GLU A 52 14.74 -16.01 -4.23
CA GLU A 52 16.02 -16.08 -4.89
C GLU A 52 16.79 -17.33 -4.42
N ASP A 53 17.57 -17.91 -5.33
CA ASP A 53 18.41 -19.07 -5.05
C ASP A 53 19.31 -18.83 -3.81
N VAL A 54 19.37 -19.80 -2.92
CA VAL A 54 20.23 -19.77 -1.73
C VAL A 54 21.39 -20.76 -1.90
N LYS A 55 22.60 -20.24 -2.03
CA LYS A 55 23.82 -21.07 -2.05
C LYS A 55 24.21 -21.45 -0.64
N PHE A 56 24.58 -22.72 -0.43
CA PHE A 56 25.05 -23.23 0.86
C PHE A 56 26.08 -24.32 0.69
N THR A 57 26.87 -24.56 1.73
CA THR A 57 27.92 -25.57 1.73
C THR A 57 27.61 -26.65 2.75
N VAL A 58 27.51 -27.89 2.31
CA VAL A 58 27.44 -29.05 3.20
C VAL A 58 28.86 -29.39 3.70
N LYS A 59 29.02 -29.42 5.03
CA LYS A 59 30.29 -29.72 5.72
C LYS A 59 30.18 -31.03 6.50
N ASP A 60 31.27 -31.74 6.61
CA ASP A 60 31.37 -32.94 7.47
C ASP A 60 31.48 -32.50 8.94
N THR A 61 30.36 -32.38 9.59
CA THR A 61 30.27 -31.90 11.00
C THR A 61 29.61 -32.89 11.93
N GLY A 62 29.06 -33.99 11.39
CA GLY A 62 28.21 -34.92 12.14
C GLY A 62 26.94 -34.32 12.72
N LYS A 63 26.59 -33.06 12.35
CA LYS A 63 25.41 -32.31 12.85
C LYS A 63 24.49 -31.92 11.70
N VAL A 64 23.20 -31.86 11.99
CA VAL A 64 22.19 -31.31 11.04
C VAL A 64 22.50 -29.85 10.76
N GLN A 65 22.68 -29.50 9.48
CA GLN A 65 22.86 -28.15 9.00
C GLN A 65 21.50 -27.62 8.49
N LYS A 66 21.15 -26.38 8.85
CA LYS A 66 19.87 -25.77 8.49
C LYS A 66 20.07 -24.66 7.48
N VAL A 67 19.35 -24.72 6.38
CA VAL A 67 19.26 -23.67 5.38
C VAL A 67 17.83 -23.10 5.43
N LYS A 68 17.69 -21.79 5.32
CA LYS A 68 16.38 -21.11 5.32
C LYS A 68 16.24 -20.30 4.03
N MET A 69 15.10 -20.43 3.41
CA MET A 69 14.64 -19.59 2.32
C MET A 69 13.47 -18.72 2.82
N LYS A 70 13.26 -17.57 2.24
CA LYS A 70 12.18 -16.66 2.63
C LYS A 70 11.55 -16.07 1.37
N ASP A 71 10.26 -16.18 1.30
CA ASP A 71 9.47 -15.59 0.25
C ASP A 71 9.15 -14.13 0.56
N ALA A 72 8.88 -13.38 -0.48
CA ALA A 72 8.45 -11.99 -0.41
C ALA A 72 7.10 -11.84 -1.11
N HIS A 73 6.36 -10.81 -0.73
CA HIS A 73 5.16 -10.43 -1.48
C HIS A 73 5.50 -9.42 -2.58
N PRO A 74 4.78 -9.42 -3.71
CA PRO A 74 4.85 -8.33 -4.66
C PRO A 74 4.30 -7.04 -4.04
N TYR A 75 4.61 -5.91 -4.68
CA TYR A 75 4.15 -4.58 -4.25
C TYR A 75 3.28 -3.92 -5.31
N GLY A 76 2.25 -3.21 -4.86
CA GLY A 76 1.48 -2.31 -5.71
C GLY A 76 2.22 -1.00 -5.95
N LYS A 77 2.15 -0.46 -7.17
CA LYS A 77 2.68 0.85 -7.56
C LYS A 77 1.60 1.60 -8.34
N LEU A 78 1.22 2.78 -7.84
CA LEU A 78 0.29 3.66 -8.52
C LEU A 78 1.06 4.78 -9.23
N VAL A 79 0.73 5.02 -10.48
CA VAL A 79 1.19 6.16 -11.27
C VAL A 79 -0.03 6.98 -11.68
N ILE A 80 -0.06 8.24 -11.29
CA ILE A 80 -1.10 9.20 -11.66
C ILE A 80 -0.56 10.05 -12.81
N LYS A 81 -1.35 10.19 -13.87
CA LYS A 81 -1.11 11.16 -14.96
C LYS A 81 -2.23 12.19 -14.94
N LYS A 82 -1.89 13.41 -14.58
CA LYS A 82 -2.81 14.54 -14.42
C LYS A 82 -2.77 15.45 -15.63
N THR A 83 -3.92 15.66 -16.25
CA THR A 83 -4.00 16.46 -17.49
C THR A 83 -5.22 17.39 -17.49
N ASP A 84 -5.13 18.44 -18.29
CA ASP A 84 -6.27 19.29 -18.67
C ASP A 84 -7.26 18.48 -19.51
N SER A 85 -8.54 18.60 -19.19
CA SER A 85 -9.62 17.84 -19.86
C SER A 85 -9.73 18.13 -21.36
N THR A 86 -9.40 19.35 -21.78
CA THR A 86 -9.53 19.86 -23.16
C THR A 86 -8.22 19.78 -23.90
N SER A 87 -7.19 20.51 -23.44
CA SER A 87 -5.91 20.62 -24.12
C SER A 87 -5.00 19.42 -23.97
N LYS A 88 -5.26 18.53 -23.00
CA LYS A 88 -4.42 17.39 -22.60
C LYS A 88 -3.04 17.80 -22.03
N ALA A 89 -2.83 19.07 -21.77
CA ALA A 89 -1.60 19.54 -21.15
C ALA A 89 -1.42 18.92 -19.75
N ALA A 90 -0.18 18.61 -19.42
CA ALA A 90 0.18 18.07 -18.10
C ALA A 90 -0.06 19.11 -17.00
N LEU A 91 -0.59 18.68 -15.86
CA LEU A 91 -0.96 19.55 -14.74
C LEU A 91 -0.16 19.21 -13.49
N SER A 92 0.67 20.15 -13.03
CA SER A 92 1.45 20.03 -11.80
C SER A 92 0.69 20.56 -10.58
N GLY A 93 1.09 20.11 -9.38
CA GLY A 93 0.59 20.64 -8.11
C GLY A 93 -0.80 20.14 -7.70
N ALA A 94 -1.35 19.13 -8.36
CA ALA A 94 -2.51 18.40 -7.86
C ALA A 94 -2.10 17.52 -6.68
N GLU A 95 -2.87 17.57 -5.58
CA GLU A 95 -2.62 16.74 -4.41
C GLU A 95 -3.68 15.64 -4.30
N PHE A 96 -3.20 14.43 -4.00
CA PHE A 96 -4.04 13.25 -3.86
C PHE A 96 -3.77 12.54 -2.55
N GLU A 97 -4.79 11.87 -2.04
CA GLU A 97 -4.67 10.90 -0.96
C GLU A 97 -5.09 9.53 -1.46
N LEU A 98 -4.18 8.56 -1.28
CA LEU A 98 -4.50 7.15 -1.41
C LEU A 98 -4.99 6.65 -0.05
N ARG A 99 -6.20 6.12 0.01
CA ARG A 99 -6.86 5.68 1.25
C ARG A 99 -7.25 4.22 1.17
N GLU A 100 -7.14 3.51 2.28
CA GLU A 100 -7.71 2.16 2.40
C GLU A 100 -9.24 2.23 2.14
N LYS A 101 -9.76 1.33 1.32
CA LYS A 101 -11.18 1.36 0.92
C LYS A 101 -12.13 1.16 2.10
N GLU A 102 -11.79 0.26 3.01
CA GLU A 102 -12.65 -0.09 4.15
C GLU A 102 -12.56 0.92 5.30
N SER A 103 -11.35 1.26 5.72
CA SER A 103 -11.12 2.11 6.89
C SER A 103 -11.12 3.61 6.57
N GLY A 104 -10.95 3.99 5.29
CA GLY A 104 -10.75 5.36 4.86
C GLY A 104 -9.41 5.97 5.29
N LYS A 105 -8.53 5.19 5.92
CA LYS A 105 -7.25 5.64 6.40
C LYS A 105 -6.33 6.05 5.25
N VAL A 106 -5.74 7.23 5.35
CA VAL A 106 -4.73 7.70 4.39
C VAL A 106 -3.47 6.86 4.53
N VAL A 107 -3.07 6.20 3.46
CA VAL A 107 -1.84 5.39 3.39
C VAL A 107 -0.70 6.13 2.71
N GLU A 108 -1.02 7.03 1.77
CA GLU A 108 -0.03 7.83 1.07
C GLU A 108 -0.62 9.14 0.56
N LYS A 109 0.21 10.21 0.54
CA LYS A 109 -0.10 11.49 -0.10
C LYS A 109 0.80 11.66 -1.32
N LEU A 110 0.21 12.08 -2.43
CA LEU A 110 0.85 12.19 -3.73
C LEU A 110 0.65 13.58 -4.30
N VAL A 111 1.69 14.15 -4.91
CA VAL A 111 1.62 15.47 -5.55
C VAL A 111 2.16 15.34 -6.97
N THR A 112 1.44 15.88 -7.95
CA THR A 112 1.90 15.84 -9.35
C THR A 112 3.03 16.83 -9.60
N ASP A 113 4.07 16.36 -10.25
CA ASP A 113 5.25 17.12 -10.65
C ASP A 113 4.99 17.97 -11.91
N LYS A 114 6.06 18.59 -12.45
CA LYS A 114 5.99 19.43 -13.66
C LYS A 114 5.52 18.67 -14.91
N THR A 115 5.65 17.34 -14.91
CA THR A 115 5.19 16.49 -16.02
C THR A 115 3.74 16.02 -15.82
N GLY A 116 3.06 16.51 -14.77
CA GLY A 116 1.72 16.07 -14.39
C GLY A 116 1.71 14.67 -13.80
N THR A 117 2.85 14.13 -13.37
CA THR A 117 2.96 12.77 -12.89
C THR A 117 3.15 12.73 -11.37
N ALA A 118 2.46 11.82 -10.71
CA ALA A 118 2.75 11.44 -9.33
C ALA A 118 2.86 9.92 -9.24
N THR A 119 3.85 9.43 -8.51
CA THR A 119 4.12 7.99 -8.39
C THR A 119 4.17 7.61 -6.91
N SER A 120 3.42 6.57 -6.53
CA SER A 120 3.49 6.02 -5.18
C SER A 120 4.86 5.39 -4.90
N GLY A 121 5.32 5.49 -3.66
CA GLY A 121 6.52 4.79 -3.20
C GLY A 121 6.32 3.26 -3.23
N LYS A 122 7.43 2.51 -3.34
CA LYS A 122 7.39 1.03 -3.21
C LYS A 122 6.96 0.56 -1.81
N THR A 123 6.88 1.48 -0.86
CA THR A 123 6.78 1.20 0.57
C THR A 123 5.70 1.98 1.28
N TYR A 124 4.62 2.43 0.58
CA TYR A 124 3.49 2.81 1.42
C TYR A 124 3.11 1.59 2.27
N LYS A 125 3.00 1.80 3.59
CA LYS A 125 2.74 0.72 4.55
C LYS A 125 1.59 -0.13 4.04
N ASN A 126 1.81 -1.42 3.79
CA ASN A 126 0.90 -2.40 3.25
C ASN A 126 0.74 -2.43 1.71
N GLY A 127 1.72 -1.92 0.95
CA GLY A 127 1.76 -2.12 -0.50
C GLY A 127 1.96 -3.59 -0.93
N LYS A 128 2.01 -4.52 0.03
CA LYS A 128 2.07 -5.95 -0.24
C LYS A 128 0.77 -6.42 -0.87
N VAL A 129 0.88 -7.15 -1.95
CA VAL A 129 -0.27 -7.71 -2.66
C VAL A 129 -0.28 -9.22 -2.44
N GLU A 130 -0.89 -9.66 -1.37
CA GLU A 130 -1.05 -11.09 -1.06
C GLU A 130 -2.14 -11.73 -1.93
N LYS A 131 -3.24 -11.02 -2.16
CA LYS A 131 -4.36 -11.42 -3.04
C LYS A 131 -4.82 -10.23 -3.84
N THR A 132 -5.84 -9.56 -3.34
CA THR A 132 -6.35 -8.30 -3.87
C THR A 132 -6.35 -7.27 -2.76
N VAL A 133 -5.78 -6.08 -3.05
CA VAL A 133 -5.79 -4.94 -2.14
C VAL A 133 -6.46 -3.77 -2.82
N GLU A 134 -7.46 -3.20 -2.15
CA GLU A 134 -8.28 -2.13 -2.71
C GLU A 134 -8.09 -0.82 -1.94
N TYR A 135 -7.97 0.24 -2.70
CA TYR A 135 -7.83 1.60 -2.21
C TYR A 135 -8.78 2.55 -2.94
N ILE A 136 -8.99 3.71 -2.35
CA ILE A 136 -9.68 4.85 -2.97
C ILE A 136 -8.66 5.97 -3.13
N LEU A 137 -8.53 6.48 -4.35
CA LEU A 137 -7.76 7.67 -4.65
C LEU A 137 -8.70 8.89 -4.69
N VAL A 138 -8.35 9.92 -3.94
CA VAL A 138 -9.12 11.16 -3.81
C VAL A 138 -8.22 12.34 -4.14
N GLU A 139 -8.66 13.23 -5.02
CA GLU A 139 -8.02 14.52 -5.21
C GLU A 139 -8.40 15.43 -4.04
N THR A 140 -7.42 15.96 -3.31
CA THR A 140 -7.63 16.83 -2.15
C THR A 140 -7.35 18.29 -2.47
N LYS A 141 -6.60 18.55 -3.57
CA LYS A 141 -6.37 19.89 -4.08
C LYS A 141 -6.14 19.83 -5.60
N ALA A 142 -6.89 20.65 -6.31
CA ALA A 142 -6.71 20.81 -7.75
C ALA A 142 -5.48 21.66 -8.09
N PRO A 143 -4.92 21.53 -9.31
CA PRO A 143 -3.94 22.49 -9.82
C PRO A 143 -4.49 23.90 -9.84
N ASN A 144 -3.62 24.91 -9.79
CA ASN A 144 -4.03 26.31 -9.84
C ASN A 144 -4.83 26.62 -11.12
N GLY A 145 -6.01 27.22 -10.97
CA GLY A 145 -6.89 27.58 -12.08
C GLY A 145 -7.78 26.41 -12.57
N TYR A 146 -7.86 25.34 -11.81
CA TYR A 146 -8.69 24.18 -12.13
C TYR A 146 -9.69 23.87 -11.02
N GLU A 147 -10.80 23.26 -11.39
CA GLU A 147 -11.82 22.81 -10.45
C GLU A 147 -11.39 21.52 -9.76
N LEU A 148 -11.66 21.41 -8.46
CA LEU A 148 -11.40 20.19 -7.69
C LEU A 148 -12.35 19.08 -8.15
N SER A 149 -11.80 17.93 -8.47
CA SER A 149 -12.60 16.75 -8.79
C SER A 149 -13.15 16.10 -7.53
N SER A 150 -14.47 15.96 -7.44
CA SER A 150 -15.12 15.16 -6.39
C SER A 150 -15.12 13.65 -6.67
N LYS A 151 -14.65 13.23 -7.85
CA LYS A 151 -14.62 11.84 -8.27
C LYS A 151 -13.59 11.07 -7.46
N LYS A 152 -14.03 9.95 -6.89
CA LYS A 152 -13.15 8.97 -6.24
C LYS A 152 -12.81 7.88 -7.25
N GLU A 153 -11.52 7.57 -7.37
CA GLU A 153 -11.06 6.50 -8.26
C GLU A 153 -10.75 5.25 -7.44
N GLU A 154 -11.30 4.12 -7.84
CA GLU A 154 -10.93 2.83 -7.24
C GLU A 154 -9.58 2.35 -7.79
N ILE A 155 -8.70 1.95 -6.89
CA ILE A 155 -7.39 1.39 -7.17
C ILE A 155 -7.38 -0.03 -6.63
N ARG A 156 -7.18 -1.00 -7.50
CA ARG A 156 -7.20 -2.42 -7.16
C ARG A 156 -5.94 -3.10 -7.65
N PHE A 157 -5.09 -3.52 -6.72
CA PHE A 157 -3.92 -4.34 -7.02
C PHE A 157 -4.30 -5.81 -6.87
N GLU A 158 -4.02 -6.60 -7.90
CA GLU A 158 -4.26 -8.04 -7.90
C GLU A 158 -2.93 -8.77 -8.04
N TYR A 159 -2.72 -9.78 -7.19
CA TYR A 159 -1.61 -10.71 -7.36
C TYR A 159 -1.67 -11.35 -8.75
N LYS A 160 -0.54 -11.44 -9.43
CA LYS A 160 -0.46 -12.02 -10.78
C LYS A 160 0.20 -13.38 -10.77
N ASP A 161 1.46 -13.42 -10.33
CA ASP A 161 2.30 -14.63 -10.34
C ASP A 161 3.52 -14.44 -9.41
N GLY A 162 4.25 -15.53 -9.20
CA GLY A 162 5.47 -15.54 -8.37
C GLY A 162 6.68 -14.78 -8.96
N LYS A 163 6.57 -14.16 -10.14
CA LYS A 163 7.67 -13.46 -10.81
C LYS A 163 7.46 -11.95 -10.92
N THR A 164 6.22 -11.50 -10.85
CA THR A 164 5.85 -10.09 -10.97
C THR A 164 6.11 -9.33 -9.66
N LYS A 165 7.31 -8.79 -9.50
CA LYS A 165 7.73 -8.08 -8.26
C LYS A 165 6.94 -6.79 -7.99
N VAL A 166 6.48 -6.10 -9.04
CA VAL A 166 5.73 -4.83 -8.94
C VAL A 166 4.49 -4.89 -9.83
N ILE A 167 3.35 -4.66 -9.22
CA ILE A 167 2.07 -4.56 -9.92
C ILE A 167 1.78 -3.08 -10.10
N GLU A 168 1.98 -2.57 -11.32
CA GLU A 168 1.79 -1.16 -11.64
C GLU A 168 0.39 -0.89 -12.17
N ILE A 169 -0.23 0.18 -11.65
CA ILE A 169 -1.49 0.73 -12.14
C ILE A 169 -1.24 2.19 -12.56
N VAL A 170 -1.65 2.54 -13.76
CA VAL A 170 -1.61 3.91 -14.27
C VAL A 170 -3.04 4.45 -14.27
N LYS A 171 -3.26 5.61 -13.63
CA LYS A 171 -4.54 6.33 -13.63
C LYS A 171 -4.40 7.68 -14.32
N GLU A 172 -5.17 7.88 -15.37
CA GLU A 172 -5.30 9.20 -16.01
C GLU A 172 -6.45 9.97 -15.36
N ILE A 173 -6.13 11.12 -14.78
CA ILE A 173 -7.11 11.98 -14.09
C ILE A 173 -7.08 13.35 -14.73
N LYS A 174 -8.28 13.86 -15.08
CA LYS A 174 -8.45 15.12 -15.80
C LYS A 174 -9.12 16.14 -14.91
N ASN A 175 -8.68 17.41 -14.99
CA ASN A 175 -9.43 18.53 -14.40
C ASN A 175 -9.86 19.52 -15.49
N THR A 176 -10.98 20.16 -15.23
CA THR A 176 -11.52 21.24 -16.08
C THR A 176 -11.04 22.58 -15.52
N LYS A 177 -10.69 23.50 -16.40
CA LYS A 177 -10.36 24.88 -15.97
C LYS A 177 -11.54 25.52 -15.27
N SER A 178 -11.25 26.23 -14.20
CA SER A 178 -12.26 27.10 -13.56
C SER A 178 -12.72 28.17 -14.57
N PRO A 179 -14.02 28.49 -14.61
CA PRO A 179 -14.50 29.57 -15.46
C PRO A 179 -13.71 30.86 -15.21
N SER A 180 -13.24 31.52 -16.30
CA SER A 180 -12.56 32.82 -16.19
C SER A 180 -13.56 33.87 -15.65
N GLY A 181 -13.50 34.16 -14.36
CA GLY A 181 -14.41 35.13 -13.71
C GLY A 181 -14.35 35.11 -12.18
N SER A 182 -13.83 34.09 -11.59
CA SER A 182 -13.58 34.04 -10.13
C SER A 182 -12.12 34.35 -9.82
N THR A 183 -11.74 35.63 -9.97
CA THR A 183 -10.71 36.18 -9.10
C THR A 183 -11.24 36.00 -7.67
N PRO A 184 -10.47 35.46 -6.71
CA PRO A 184 -10.84 35.65 -5.33
C PRO A 184 -10.63 37.13 -4.99
N THR A 185 -11.59 37.95 -5.31
CA THR A 185 -11.71 39.28 -4.73
C THR A 185 -11.98 39.03 -3.25
N GLY A 186 -10.91 39.13 -2.47
CA GLY A 186 -10.97 39.31 -1.05
C GLY A 186 -11.66 40.66 -0.74
N ASN A 187 -12.97 40.69 -0.93
CA ASN A 187 -13.86 41.68 -0.37
C ASN A 187 -15.05 40.92 0.20
N SER A 188 -14.85 40.44 1.42
CA SER A 188 -16.02 40.21 2.28
C SER A 188 -16.87 41.49 2.26
N PRO A 189 -18.18 41.41 1.97
CA PRO A 189 -19.05 42.54 2.20
C PRO A 189 -18.96 42.87 3.69
N LYS A 190 -18.53 44.09 4.00
CA LYS A 190 -18.70 44.67 5.35
C LYS A 190 -20.20 44.84 5.57
N THR A 191 -20.91 43.81 5.96
CA THR A 191 -22.12 43.93 6.70
C THR A 191 -21.70 44.17 8.14
N GLY A 192 -21.90 45.42 8.57
CA GLY A 192 -21.67 45.82 9.97
C GLY A 192 -22.74 45.18 10.85
N ASP A 193 -22.53 43.98 11.25
CA ASP A 193 -23.23 43.37 12.38
C ASP A 193 -22.19 42.74 13.28
N SER A 194 -21.96 43.41 14.42
CA SER A 194 -21.03 42.98 15.45
C SER A 194 -21.64 41.91 16.36
N THR A 195 -22.24 40.88 15.79
CA THR A 195 -22.65 39.71 16.55
C THR A 195 -21.44 38.84 16.79
N ASN A 196 -21.04 38.76 18.04
CA ASN A 196 -19.87 38.00 18.53
C ASN A 196 -20.16 36.50 18.37
N ILE A 197 -19.70 35.90 17.26
CA ILE A 197 -19.95 34.50 16.85
C ILE A 197 -19.28 33.49 17.82
N TRP A 198 -18.53 33.97 18.81
CA TRP A 198 -17.83 33.12 19.78
C TRP A 198 -18.72 32.56 20.89
N LEU A 199 -19.87 33.16 21.17
CA LEU A 199 -20.73 32.74 22.29
C LEU A 199 -21.42 31.37 22.07
N PRO A 200 -21.90 30.99 20.88
CA PRO A 200 -22.53 29.69 20.71
C PRO A 200 -21.53 28.52 20.66
N ILE A 201 -20.25 28.78 20.31
CA ILE A 201 -19.23 27.72 20.22
C ILE A 201 -18.73 27.30 21.63
N LEU A 202 -18.67 28.24 22.56
CA LEU A 202 -18.26 27.95 23.96
C LEU A 202 -19.33 27.14 24.73
N LEU A 203 -20.60 27.24 24.39
CA LEU A 203 -21.65 26.44 25.02
C LEU A 203 -21.71 25.00 24.51
N ALA A 204 -21.28 24.74 23.27
CA ALA A 204 -21.24 23.39 22.71
C ALA A 204 -20.07 22.53 23.27
N VAL A 205 -18.95 23.15 23.66
CA VAL A 205 -17.78 22.44 24.21
C VAL A 205 -17.98 22.03 25.68
N LEU A 206 -18.79 22.77 26.44
CA LEU A 206 -19.06 22.46 27.84
C LEU A 206 -20.08 21.32 28.05
N SER A 207 -20.90 21.00 27.06
CA SER A 207 -21.84 19.88 27.15
C SER A 207 -21.23 18.51 26.86
N ALA A 208 -20.05 18.44 26.23
CA ALA A 208 -19.37 17.20 25.91
C ALA A 208 -18.47 16.66 27.03
N CYS A 209 -18.15 17.47 28.05
CA CYS A 209 -17.29 17.05 29.18
C CYS A 209 -18.06 16.51 30.37
N GLY A 210 -19.39 16.52 30.37
CA GLY A 210 -20.22 16.14 31.52
C GLY A 210 -20.59 14.67 31.64
N ILE A 211 -20.38 13.83 30.64
CA ILE A 211 -20.85 12.42 30.64
C ILE A 211 -19.72 11.39 30.79
N GLY A 212 -18.45 11.80 30.78
CA GLY A 212 -17.31 10.90 30.94
C GLY A 212 -16.92 10.56 32.39
N GLY A 213 -17.58 11.12 33.41
CA GLY A 213 -17.15 11.05 34.80
C GLY A 213 -17.81 9.98 35.68
N VAL A 214 -18.81 9.22 35.22
CA VAL A 214 -19.63 8.33 36.10
C VAL A 214 -19.35 6.84 35.92
N ILE A 215 -18.58 6.39 34.99
CA ILE A 215 -18.39 4.94 34.73
C ILE A 215 -17.13 4.35 35.44
N TRP A 216 -16.29 5.12 36.08
CA TRP A 216 -15.02 4.61 36.65
C TRP A 216 -14.98 4.34 38.15
N TYR A 217 -16.10 4.40 38.89
CA TYR A 217 -16.09 4.23 40.33
C TYR A 217 -16.81 2.99 40.87
N LYS A 218 -17.08 1.97 40.06
CA LYS A 218 -17.81 0.77 40.54
C LYS A 218 -17.16 -0.58 40.27
N LYS A 219 -15.82 -0.67 40.30
CA LYS A 219 -15.12 -1.97 40.22
C LYS A 219 -13.90 -2.07 41.13
N LYS A 220 -14.09 -1.75 42.41
CA LYS A 220 -13.12 -2.16 43.45
C LYS A 220 -13.78 -2.29 44.80
N LYS A 221 -14.65 -3.32 44.97
CA LYS A 221 -14.93 -4.00 46.23
C LYS A 221 -15.59 -5.33 45.94
N GLY A 222 -14.91 -6.42 46.24
CA GLY A 222 -15.41 -7.79 46.21
C GLY A 222 -14.25 -8.76 46.12
N ASN A 223 -13.76 -9.06 47.31
CA ASN A 223 -12.90 -10.19 47.71
C ASN A 223 -11.97 -10.82 46.69
#